data_f7909410ea6777260de387930a9c0ab3
#
_entry.id   f7909410ea6777260de387930a9c0ab3
#
_cell.length_a   1.000
_cell.length_b   1.000
_cell.length_c   1.000
_cell.angle_alpha   90.00
_cell.angle_beta   90.00
_cell.angle_gamma   90.00
#
_symmetry.space_group_name_H-M   'P 1'
#
loop_
_entity.id
_entity.type
_entity.pdbx_description
1 polymer ?
#
loop_
_entity_poly.entity_id
_entity_poly.type
_entity_poly.pdbx_seq_one_letter_code
_entity_poly.pdbx_strand_id
1 'polypeptide(L)'
;MSIGNIKSSTRNKSSNQALVPVALLPVGPKRVKKVPRWPEEKQEQESIEVLHSLLEVILRPLSNVVQDGTSVKCADEVIRNCYFRVAARLVDHMENSRIQSTYSTRCHIRECPVHMLGQSAPHPLRNHHQYTGWVQKLDKASLHKYGINYVNNALWTLRAVTPIDVFRSDILHTILLCNLEHMMNWIIGFLKVNGRLHAFDDIWRMTPSYPGNNLP
;
A
#
# COMPACT_ATOMS: atom_id res chain seq x y z
N MET A 1 11.00 -2.70 -8.55
CA MET A 1 11.20 -1.24 -8.73
C MET A 1 11.33 -0.89 -10.21
N SER A 2 11.05 0.35 -10.57
CA SER A 2 11.28 0.86 -11.93
C SER A 2 11.67 2.34 -11.85
N ILE A 3 12.37 2.82 -12.89
CA ILE A 3 12.74 4.24 -13.00
C ILE A 3 11.54 5.01 -13.56
N GLY A 4 11.05 6.01 -12.80
CA GLY A 4 9.81 6.73 -13.10
C GLY A 4 9.83 7.56 -14.39
N ASN A 5 11.00 8.02 -14.83
CA ASN A 5 11.17 8.80 -16.06
C ASN A 5 11.26 7.96 -17.34
N ILE A 6 11.16 6.64 -17.26
CA ILE A 6 10.95 5.78 -18.43
C ILE A 6 9.49 5.91 -18.88
N LYS A 7 9.26 6.17 -20.18
CA LYS A 7 7.90 6.25 -20.76
C LYS A 7 7.12 4.95 -20.45
N SER A 8 5.84 5.07 -20.09
CA SER A 8 4.99 3.92 -19.73
C SER A 8 4.88 2.89 -20.85
N SER A 9 4.80 3.34 -22.11
CA SER A 9 4.79 2.45 -23.30
C SER A 9 6.05 1.59 -23.44
N THR A 10 7.19 2.06 -22.92
CA THR A 10 8.45 1.31 -22.87
C THR A 10 8.51 0.44 -21.61
N ARG A 11 8.16 1.02 -20.46
CA ARG A 11 8.24 0.35 -19.17
C ARG A 11 7.32 -0.87 -19.05
N ASN A 12 6.13 -0.80 -19.66
CA ASN A 12 5.13 -1.85 -19.57
C ASN A 12 5.36 -3.03 -20.53
N LYS A 13 6.38 -2.95 -21.39
CA LYS A 13 6.77 -4.08 -22.23
C LYS A 13 7.72 -4.99 -21.44
N SER A 14 7.33 -6.22 -21.21
CA SER A 14 8.13 -7.23 -20.48
C SER A 14 9.52 -7.45 -21.07
N SER A 15 9.64 -7.37 -22.40
CA SER A 15 10.91 -7.49 -23.12
C SER A 15 11.94 -6.39 -22.76
N ASN A 16 11.50 -5.25 -22.25
CA ASN A 16 12.39 -4.12 -21.95
C ASN A 16 13.00 -4.20 -20.54
N GLN A 17 12.61 -5.19 -19.72
CA GLN A 17 13.12 -5.43 -18.37
C GLN A 17 13.17 -4.15 -17.50
N ALA A 18 12.24 -3.22 -17.72
CA ALA A 18 12.21 -1.93 -17.03
C ALA A 18 11.63 -2.03 -15.59
N LEU A 19 11.14 -3.21 -15.20
CA LEU A 19 10.72 -3.56 -13.85
C LEU A 19 11.74 -4.54 -13.27
N VAL A 20 12.38 -4.14 -12.19
CA VAL A 20 13.41 -4.95 -11.52
C VAL A 20 12.84 -5.45 -10.18
N PRO A 21 12.74 -6.77 -9.96
CA PRO A 21 12.46 -7.31 -8.64
C PRO A 21 13.64 -6.97 -7.71
N VAL A 22 13.36 -6.39 -6.55
CA VAL A 22 14.39 -5.94 -5.60
C VAL A 22 14.55 -6.94 -4.48
N ALA A 23 13.45 -7.54 -4.04
CA ALA A 23 13.45 -8.53 -3.00
C ALA A 23 12.20 -9.41 -3.07
N LEU A 24 12.30 -10.60 -2.51
CA LEU A 24 11.18 -11.47 -2.19
C LEU A 24 11.00 -11.45 -0.68
N LEU A 25 9.84 -11.00 -0.23
CA LEU A 25 9.53 -11.01 1.20
C LEU A 25 9.07 -12.41 1.60
N PRO A 26 9.50 -12.92 2.75
CA PRO A 26 9.05 -14.22 3.23
C PRO A 26 7.56 -14.16 3.56
N VAL A 27 6.84 -15.16 3.11
CA VAL A 27 5.45 -15.38 3.54
C VAL A 27 5.49 -16.12 4.87
N GLY A 28 4.74 -15.63 5.85
CA GLY A 28 4.63 -16.30 7.15
C GLY A 28 4.21 -17.76 6.97
N PRO A 29 4.68 -18.67 7.85
CA PRO A 29 4.39 -20.08 7.72
C PRO A 29 2.88 -20.32 7.79
N LYS A 30 2.38 -21.25 6.95
CA LYS A 30 0.99 -21.71 7.04
C LYS A 30 0.73 -22.25 8.44
N ARG A 31 -0.39 -21.85 9.01
CA ARG A 31 -0.81 -22.17 10.37
C ARG A 31 -0.77 -23.66 10.65
N VAL A 32 0.02 -24.07 11.63
CA VAL A 32 0.00 -25.42 12.16
C VAL A 32 -1.05 -25.48 13.30
N LYS A 33 -2.09 -26.29 13.13
CA LYS A 33 -3.25 -26.38 14.05
C LYS A 33 -2.90 -26.72 15.52
N LYS A 34 -1.70 -27.20 15.80
CA LYS A 34 -1.27 -27.69 17.13
C LYS A 34 -0.43 -26.69 17.95
N VAL A 35 -0.12 -25.51 17.43
CA VAL A 35 0.67 -24.52 18.16
C VAL A 35 -0.25 -23.54 18.88
N PRO A 36 -0.04 -23.27 20.19
CA PRO A 36 -0.81 -22.28 20.93
C PRO A 36 -0.85 -20.94 20.18
N ARG A 37 -2.01 -20.33 20.12
CA ARG A 37 -2.19 -19.04 19.46
C ARG A 37 -1.64 -17.93 20.35
N TRP A 38 -0.76 -17.13 19.82
CA TRP A 38 -0.57 -15.80 20.38
C TRP A 38 -1.82 -14.96 20.14
N PRO A 39 -2.10 -13.99 21.01
CA PRO A 39 -3.17 -13.01 20.76
C PRO A 39 -3.00 -12.40 19.37
N GLU A 40 -4.10 -12.20 18.65
CA GLU A 40 -4.06 -11.69 17.26
C GLU A 40 -3.31 -10.36 17.15
N GLU A 41 -3.52 -9.46 18.10
CA GLU A 41 -2.82 -8.17 18.19
C GLU A 41 -1.29 -8.32 18.27
N LYS A 42 -0.82 -9.34 19.02
CA LYS A 42 0.61 -9.61 19.13
C LYS A 42 1.19 -10.17 17.83
N GLN A 43 0.43 -11.03 17.15
CA GLN A 43 0.85 -11.58 15.84
C GLN A 43 0.92 -10.50 14.77
N GLU A 44 -0.06 -9.59 14.76
CA GLU A 44 -0.08 -8.47 13.82
C GLU A 44 1.10 -7.52 14.10
N GLN A 45 1.32 -7.16 15.35
CA GLN A 45 2.44 -6.31 15.76
C GLN A 45 3.79 -6.89 15.33
N GLU A 46 4.08 -8.14 15.63
CA GLU A 46 5.32 -8.80 15.25
C GLU A 46 5.46 -8.93 13.73
N SER A 47 4.37 -9.22 13.03
CA SER A 47 4.38 -9.28 11.56
C SER A 47 4.75 -7.93 10.92
N ILE A 48 4.31 -6.82 11.51
CA ILE A 48 4.65 -5.47 11.06
C ILE A 48 6.12 -5.14 11.41
N GLU A 49 6.58 -5.52 12.59
CA GLU A 49 7.98 -5.32 12.99
C GLU A 49 8.95 -6.07 12.09
N VAL A 50 8.66 -7.33 11.76
CA VAL A 50 9.45 -8.11 10.80
C VAL A 50 9.44 -7.47 9.43
N LEU A 51 8.28 -7.03 8.94
CA LEU A 51 8.17 -6.34 7.66
C LEU A 51 9.07 -5.11 7.60
N HIS A 52 9.02 -4.25 8.63
CA HIS A 52 9.83 -3.03 8.64
C HIS A 52 11.32 -3.30 8.80
N SER A 53 11.71 -4.33 9.56
CA SER A 53 13.10 -4.76 9.65
C SER A 53 13.64 -5.22 8.30
N LEU A 54 12.85 -5.96 7.53
CA LEU A 54 13.21 -6.38 6.18
C LEU A 54 13.26 -5.18 5.21
N LEU A 55 12.27 -4.29 5.27
CA LEU A 55 12.25 -3.08 4.45
C LEU A 55 13.45 -2.18 4.74
N GLU A 56 13.89 -2.07 5.98
CA GLU A 56 15.09 -1.31 6.33
C GLU A 56 16.33 -1.85 5.62
N VAL A 57 16.52 -3.18 5.63
CA VAL A 57 17.65 -3.81 4.93
C VAL A 57 17.58 -3.56 3.42
N ILE A 58 16.38 -3.71 2.82
CA ILE A 58 16.15 -3.53 1.38
C ILE A 58 16.35 -2.06 0.96
N LEU A 59 15.92 -1.10 1.79
CA LEU A 59 15.93 0.32 1.46
C LEU A 59 17.22 1.03 1.88
N ARG A 60 18.06 0.39 2.67
CA ARG A 60 19.34 0.98 3.13
C ARG A 60 20.24 1.49 1.99
N PRO A 61 20.47 0.73 0.89
CA PRO A 61 21.26 1.24 -0.24
C PRO A 61 20.60 2.47 -0.90
N LEU A 62 19.28 2.51 -0.96
CA LEU A 62 18.54 3.63 -1.51
C LEU A 62 18.68 4.90 -0.63
N SER A 63 18.73 4.73 0.69
CA SER A 63 18.89 5.84 1.63
C SER A 63 20.18 6.62 1.35
N ASN A 64 21.28 5.92 1.13
CA ASN A 64 22.57 6.56 0.82
C ASN A 64 22.51 7.35 -0.49
N VAL A 65 21.94 6.73 -1.54
CA VAL A 65 21.85 7.37 -2.87
C VAL A 65 20.87 8.56 -2.88
N VAL A 66 19.83 8.51 -2.05
CA VAL A 66 18.89 9.62 -1.88
C VAL A 66 19.55 10.81 -1.21
N GLN A 67 20.43 10.56 -0.23
CA GLN A 67 21.05 11.59 0.59
C GLN A 67 22.29 12.18 -0.08
N ASP A 68 23.18 11.33 -0.54
CA ASP A 68 24.52 11.73 -0.98
C ASP A 68 24.61 11.86 -2.52
N GLY A 69 23.63 11.33 -3.22
CA GLY A 69 23.67 11.20 -4.67
C GLY A 69 24.61 10.09 -5.13
N THR A 70 24.65 9.88 -6.42
CA THR A 70 25.62 8.94 -7.03
C THR A 70 25.93 9.40 -8.46
N SER A 71 27.17 9.14 -8.88
CA SER A 71 27.62 9.44 -10.23
C SER A 71 27.07 8.38 -11.20
N VAL A 72 26.31 8.82 -12.20
CA VAL A 72 25.72 7.96 -13.22
C VAL A 72 26.19 8.42 -14.60
N LYS A 73 26.77 7.48 -15.36
CA LYS A 73 27.03 7.68 -16.78
C LYS A 73 25.72 7.61 -17.55
N CYS A 74 25.31 8.73 -18.14
CA CYS A 74 24.07 8.86 -18.90
C CYS A 74 24.23 8.35 -20.36
N ALA A 75 23.11 8.20 -21.07
CA ALA A 75 23.12 7.72 -22.44
C ALA A 75 23.89 8.61 -23.45
N ASP A 76 24.09 9.88 -23.08
CA ASP A 76 24.89 10.86 -23.82
C ASP A 76 26.38 10.86 -23.43
N GLU A 77 26.84 9.78 -22.80
CA GLU A 77 28.21 9.56 -22.29
C GLU A 77 28.65 10.54 -21.17
N VAL A 78 27.80 11.50 -20.77
CA VAL A 78 28.10 12.48 -19.72
C VAL A 78 27.84 11.86 -18.35
N ILE A 79 28.81 12.05 -17.44
CA ILE A 79 28.65 11.65 -16.04
C ILE A 79 27.93 12.76 -15.28
N ARG A 80 26.83 12.40 -14.61
CA ARG A 80 26.04 13.32 -13.79
C ARG A 80 25.93 12.80 -12.35
N ASN A 81 25.97 13.70 -11.39
CA ASN A 81 25.59 13.34 -10.03
C ASN A 81 24.07 13.32 -9.92
N CYS A 82 23.50 12.14 -9.68
CA CYS A 82 22.07 11.90 -9.65
C CYS A 82 21.59 11.65 -8.22
N TYR A 83 20.52 12.34 -7.84
CA TYR A 83 19.79 12.13 -6.57
C TYR A 83 18.49 11.41 -6.88
N PHE A 84 18.38 10.20 -6.39
CA PHE A 84 17.18 9.39 -6.62
C PHE A 84 16.08 9.76 -5.62
N ARG A 85 14.83 9.70 -6.08
CA ARG A 85 13.65 9.94 -5.27
C ARG A 85 12.64 8.82 -5.49
N VAL A 86 11.99 8.38 -4.43
CA VAL A 86 10.84 7.49 -4.57
C VAL A 86 9.66 8.34 -5.02
N ALA A 87 9.25 8.19 -6.27
CA ALA A 87 8.19 9.01 -6.86
C ALA A 87 6.78 8.49 -6.56
N ALA A 88 6.62 7.16 -6.52
CA ALA A 88 5.34 6.54 -6.24
C ALA A 88 5.51 5.11 -5.72
N ARG A 89 4.54 4.68 -4.93
CA ARG A 89 4.35 3.32 -4.45
C ARG A 89 2.92 2.90 -4.71
N LEU A 90 2.75 1.77 -5.37
CA LEU A 90 1.45 1.18 -5.69
C LEU A 90 1.29 -0.08 -4.84
N VAL A 91 0.32 -0.08 -3.96
CA VAL A 91 -0.01 -1.17 -3.04
C VAL A 91 -1.50 -1.16 -2.76
N ASP A 92 -2.06 -2.29 -2.35
CA ASP A 92 -3.44 -2.35 -1.90
C ASP A 92 -3.63 -1.66 -0.53
N HIS A 93 -4.88 -1.56 -0.09
CA HIS A 93 -5.22 -0.89 1.15
C HIS A 93 -4.60 -1.57 2.39
N MET A 94 -4.67 -2.89 2.47
CA MET A 94 -4.16 -3.66 3.61
C MET A 94 -2.64 -3.62 3.69
N GLU A 95 -1.98 -3.81 2.55
CA GLU A 95 -0.53 -3.70 2.47
C GLU A 95 -0.07 -2.27 2.82
N ASN A 96 -0.82 -1.26 2.34
CA ASN A 96 -0.51 0.12 2.68
C ASN A 96 -0.62 0.41 4.19
N SER A 97 -1.63 -0.15 4.88
CA SER A 97 -1.76 -0.03 6.33
C SER A 97 -0.51 -0.54 7.04
N ARG A 98 -0.04 -1.70 6.65
CA ARG A 98 1.16 -2.33 7.23
C ARG A 98 2.42 -1.51 6.96
N ILE A 99 2.61 -1.07 5.73
CA ILE A 99 3.79 -0.28 5.33
C ILE A 99 3.78 1.12 5.97
N GLN A 100 2.61 1.73 6.15
CA GLN A 100 2.48 3.03 6.85
C GLN A 100 2.44 2.89 8.37
N SER A 101 2.39 1.67 8.88
CA SER A 101 2.18 1.37 10.31
C SER A 101 0.89 1.98 10.86
N THR A 102 -0.14 2.11 10.02
CA THR A 102 -1.46 2.60 10.44
C THR A 102 -2.41 1.43 10.68
N TYR A 103 -3.39 1.59 11.56
CA TYR A 103 -4.47 0.62 11.68
C TYR A 103 -5.27 0.55 10.38
N SER A 104 -5.68 -0.65 9.97
CA SER A 104 -6.46 -0.88 8.75
C SER A 104 -7.80 -0.12 8.72
N THR A 105 -8.34 0.21 9.90
CA THR A 105 -9.57 0.98 10.08
C THR A 105 -9.35 2.50 10.03
N ARG A 106 -8.15 2.97 9.74
CA ARG A 106 -7.81 4.40 9.73
C ARG A 106 -7.45 4.88 8.32
N CYS A 107 -7.68 6.16 8.07
CA CYS A 107 -7.17 6.79 6.87
C CYS A 107 -5.63 6.84 6.90
N HIS A 108 -4.97 6.42 5.82
CA HIS A 108 -3.50 6.41 5.73
C HIS A 108 -2.90 7.78 5.45
N ILE A 109 -3.72 8.72 4.96
CA ILE A 109 -3.26 10.04 4.52
C ILE A 109 -3.55 11.08 5.61
N ARG A 110 -4.71 10.98 6.27
CA ARG A 110 -5.20 11.99 7.21
C ARG A 110 -5.42 11.42 8.60
N GLU A 111 -5.30 12.27 9.60
CA GLU A 111 -5.59 11.97 11.02
C GLU A 111 -7.10 12.01 11.26
N CYS A 112 -7.87 11.26 10.49
CA CYS A 112 -9.31 11.22 10.58
C CYS A 112 -9.77 10.19 11.63
N PRO A 113 -10.59 10.57 12.61
CA PRO A 113 -11.23 9.63 13.52
C PRO A 113 -12.15 8.66 12.76
N VAL A 114 -12.31 7.42 13.26
CA VAL A 114 -13.10 6.38 12.58
C VAL A 114 -14.53 6.83 12.29
N HIS A 115 -15.18 7.45 13.27
CA HIS A 115 -16.57 7.91 13.14
C HIS A 115 -16.76 9.11 12.20
N MET A 116 -15.67 9.72 11.73
CA MET A 116 -15.66 10.83 10.78
C MET A 116 -15.25 10.39 9.37
N LEU A 117 -14.93 9.10 9.17
CA LEU A 117 -14.61 8.57 7.85
C LEU A 117 -15.82 8.70 6.92
N GLY A 118 -15.58 9.19 5.71
CA GLY A 118 -16.65 9.47 4.72
C GLY A 118 -17.29 10.84 4.84
N GLN A 119 -16.98 11.62 5.86
CA GLN A 119 -17.43 13.00 5.95
C GLN A 119 -16.48 13.93 5.17
N SER A 120 -17.05 15.02 4.63
CA SER A 120 -16.29 16.00 3.84
C SER A 120 -15.42 16.96 4.68
N ALA A 121 -15.44 16.84 6.03
CA ALA A 121 -14.63 17.68 6.90
C ALA A 121 -13.14 17.49 6.65
N PRO A 122 -12.35 18.58 6.50
CA PRO A 122 -10.92 18.48 6.32
C PRO A 122 -10.26 18.02 7.61
N HIS A 123 -9.40 17.01 7.53
CA HIS A 123 -8.55 16.56 8.62
C HIS A 123 -7.08 16.80 8.25
N PRO A 124 -6.20 17.06 9.24
CA PRO A 124 -4.79 17.28 8.99
C PRO A 124 -4.14 16.05 8.34
N LEU A 125 -3.09 16.29 7.56
CA LEU A 125 -2.25 15.22 7.03
C LEU A 125 -1.49 14.54 8.17
N ARG A 126 -1.25 13.26 8.04
CA ARG A 126 -0.46 12.50 9.02
C ARG A 126 0.97 13.03 9.10
N ASN A 127 1.47 13.17 10.32
CA ASN A 127 2.80 13.67 10.61
C ASN A 127 3.72 12.55 11.12
N HIS A 128 4.39 11.85 10.20
CA HIS A 128 5.28 10.74 10.53
C HIS A 128 6.53 11.17 11.32
N HIS A 129 6.99 12.43 11.25
CA HIS A 129 8.06 12.93 12.13
C HIS A 129 7.61 12.94 13.59
N GLN A 130 6.37 13.34 13.84
CA GLN A 130 5.79 13.29 15.17
C GLN A 130 5.64 11.86 15.66
N TYR A 131 5.19 10.94 14.80
CA TYR A 131 5.05 9.53 15.14
C TYR A 131 6.39 8.88 15.45
N THR A 132 7.44 9.19 14.70
CA THR A 132 8.80 8.76 15.00
C THR A 132 9.23 9.22 16.40
N GLY A 133 8.94 10.47 16.76
CA GLY A 133 9.22 11.00 18.09
C GLY A 133 8.46 10.27 19.21
N TRP A 134 7.21 9.87 18.97
CA TRP A 134 6.45 9.06 19.93
C TRP A 134 6.98 7.64 20.07
N VAL A 135 7.40 7.01 18.98
CA VAL A 135 8.05 5.70 19.03
C VAL A 135 9.34 5.76 19.85
N GLN A 136 10.18 6.78 19.63
CA GLN A 136 11.42 6.97 20.38
C GLN A 136 11.18 7.23 21.88
N LYS A 137 10.09 7.91 22.23
CA LYS A 137 9.70 8.20 23.62
C LYS A 137 8.87 7.10 24.27
N LEU A 138 8.63 5.98 23.55
CA LEU A 138 7.77 4.89 24.01
C LEU A 138 6.31 5.32 24.32
N ASP A 139 5.83 6.40 23.69
CA ASP A 139 4.48 6.93 23.89
C ASP A 139 3.43 6.15 23.10
N LYS A 140 3.13 4.95 23.59
CA LYS A 140 2.13 4.05 22.97
C LYS A 140 0.71 4.64 23.01
N ALA A 141 0.39 5.45 24.03
CA ALA A 141 -0.94 6.04 24.16
C ALA A 141 -1.23 7.04 23.04
N SER A 142 -0.27 7.92 22.73
CA SER A 142 -0.38 8.83 21.60
C SER A 142 -0.47 8.08 20.27
N LEU A 143 0.38 7.08 20.05
CA LEU A 143 0.33 6.26 18.82
C LEU A 143 -1.04 5.60 18.66
N HIS A 144 -1.57 4.95 19.68
CA HIS A 144 -2.88 4.31 19.67
C HIS A 144 -4.00 5.30 19.35
N LYS A 145 -4.00 6.48 19.99
CA LYS A 145 -4.98 7.55 19.73
C LYS A 145 -5.07 7.90 18.25
N TYR A 146 -3.93 7.97 17.56
CA TYR A 146 -3.86 8.32 16.15
C TYR A 146 -3.92 7.09 15.21
N GLY A 147 -4.09 5.88 15.77
CA GLY A 147 -4.20 4.63 15.03
C GLY A 147 -2.91 4.25 14.32
N ILE A 148 -1.80 4.37 15.05
CA ILE A 148 -0.45 4.03 14.58
C ILE A 148 0.06 2.84 15.38
N ASN A 149 0.58 1.82 14.69
CA ASN A 149 1.27 0.69 15.31
C ASN A 149 2.62 1.14 15.88
N TYR A 150 2.95 0.63 17.06
CA TYR A 150 4.23 0.90 17.70
C TYR A 150 5.35 0.11 17.02
N VAL A 151 6.00 0.71 16.01
CA VAL A 151 7.09 0.09 15.24
C VAL A 151 8.05 1.16 14.71
N ASN A 152 9.33 0.80 14.58
CA ASN A 152 10.30 1.60 13.85
C ASN A 152 10.02 1.47 12.35
N ASN A 153 9.33 2.45 11.77
CA ASN A 153 8.94 2.40 10.38
C ASN A 153 10.12 2.74 9.46
N ALA A 154 10.54 1.79 8.65
CA ALA A 154 11.67 1.93 7.73
C ALA A 154 11.51 3.08 6.71
N LEU A 155 10.28 3.45 6.35
CA LEU A 155 10.03 4.56 5.42
C LEU A 155 10.13 5.93 6.09
N TRP A 156 9.87 6.01 7.40
CA TRP A 156 9.95 7.29 8.12
C TRP A 156 11.40 7.75 8.31
N THR A 157 12.35 6.83 8.26
CA THR A 157 13.79 7.11 8.34
C THR A 157 14.40 7.46 6.98
N LEU A 158 13.71 7.18 5.88
CA LEU A 158 14.14 7.52 4.54
C LEU A 158 14.04 9.04 4.33
N ARG A 159 15.18 9.72 4.45
CA ARG A 159 15.25 11.16 4.18
C ARG A 159 14.81 11.45 2.73
N ALA A 160 14.14 12.58 2.54
CA ALA A 160 13.63 13.05 1.25
C ALA A 160 12.49 12.22 0.63
N VAL A 161 11.82 11.42 1.44
CA VAL A 161 10.56 10.78 1.07
C VAL A 161 9.53 11.08 2.16
N THR A 162 8.44 11.73 1.77
CA THR A 162 7.26 11.80 2.63
C THR A 162 6.41 10.56 2.33
N PRO A 163 6.25 9.62 3.24
CA PRO A 163 5.53 8.37 2.97
C PRO A 163 4.13 8.58 2.39
N ILE A 164 3.47 9.69 2.75
CA ILE A 164 2.15 10.07 2.25
C ILE A 164 2.21 10.49 0.77
N ASP A 165 3.24 11.25 0.37
CA ASP A 165 3.33 11.80 -0.99
C ASP A 165 3.61 10.73 -2.05
N VAL A 166 4.26 9.64 -1.65
CA VAL A 166 4.59 8.54 -2.55
C VAL A 166 3.48 7.50 -2.68
N PHE A 167 2.49 7.53 -1.79
CA PHE A 167 1.36 6.61 -1.87
C PHE A 167 0.45 6.95 -3.06
N ARG A 168 0.15 5.93 -3.86
CA ARG A 168 -0.88 5.99 -4.92
C ARG A 168 -1.82 4.81 -4.74
N SER A 169 -3.11 5.11 -4.65
CA SER A 169 -4.14 4.07 -4.56
C SER A 169 -4.08 3.16 -5.78
N ASP A 170 -4.10 1.87 -5.53
CA ASP A 170 -4.31 0.88 -6.58
C ASP A 170 -5.79 0.92 -7.00
N ILE A 171 -6.02 1.34 -8.23
CA ILE A 171 -7.39 1.46 -8.80
C ILE A 171 -8.08 0.11 -8.82
N LEU A 172 -7.36 -0.97 -9.12
CA LEU A 172 -7.93 -2.31 -9.18
C LEU A 172 -8.51 -2.71 -7.81
N HIS A 173 -7.72 -2.64 -6.74
CA HIS A 173 -8.16 -3.05 -5.41
C HIS A 173 -9.11 -2.03 -4.76
N THR A 174 -8.88 -0.73 -4.96
CA THR A 174 -9.68 0.31 -4.29
C THR A 174 -11.04 0.50 -4.96
N ILE A 175 -11.10 0.55 -6.29
CA ILE A 175 -12.33 0.86 -7.04
C ILE A 175 -12.99 -0.41 -7.56
N LEU A 176 -12.26 -1.23 -8.32
CA LEU A 176 -12.88 -2.35 -9.03
C LEU A 176 -13.20 -3.54 -8.12
N LEU A 177 -12.30 -3.90 -7.21
CA LEU A 177 -12.56 -5.01 -6.29
C LEU A 177 -13.39 -4.59 -5.08
N CYS A 178 -13.01 -3.52 -4.37
CA CYS A 178 -13.72 -3.14 -3.16
C CYS A 178 -15.05 -2.40 -3.46
N ASN A 179 -14.99 -1.26 -4.12
CA ASN A 179 -16.21 -0.43 -4.28
C ASN A 179 -17.25 -1.11 -5.18
N LEU A 180 -16.81 -1.73 -6.28
CA LEU A 180 -17.73 -2.42 -7.17
C LEU A 180 -18.38 -3.62 -6.49
N GLU A 181 -17.63 -4.41 -5.72
CA GLU A 181 -18.17 -5.53 -4.95
C GLU A 181 -19.25 -5.05 -3.96
N HIS A 182 -18.97 -3.99 -3.20
CA HIS A 182 -19.97 -3.41 -2.29
C HIS A 182 -21.22 -2.92 -3.03
N MET A 183 -21.04 -2.21 -4.14
CA MET A 183 -22.16 -1.74 -4.97
C MET A 183 -23.00 -2.91 -5.50
N MET A 184 -22.37 -3.96 -6.00
CA MET A 184 -23.04 -5.16 -6.48
C MET A 184 -23.82 -5.86 -5.37
N ASN A 185 -23.25 -5.99 -4.19
CA ASN A 185 -23.91 -6.57 -3.03
C ASN A 185 -25.15 -5.75 -2.61
N TRP A 186 -25.08 -4.42 -2.64
CA TRP A 186 -26.21 -3.55 -2.36
C TRP A 186 -27.30 -3.66 -3.42
N ILE A 187 -26.93 -3.67 -4.71
CA ILE A 187 -27.89 -3.86 -5.83
C ILE A 187 -28.60 -5.21 -5.69
N ILE A 188 -27.85 -6.29 -5.48
CA ILE A 188 -28.42 -7.64 -5.31
C ILE A 188 -29.34 -7.69 -4.07
N GLY A 189 -28.93 -7.09 -2.96
CA GLY A 189 -29.76 -6.98 -1.77
C GLY A 189 -31.07 -6.24 -2.03
N PHE A 190 -31.02 -5.10 -2.70
CA PHE A 190 -32.18 -4.31 -3.09
C PHE A 190 -33.13 -5.09 -4.03
N LEU A 191 -32.56 -5.77 -5.02
CA LEU A 191 -33.36 -6.57 -5.99
C LEU A 191 -34.04 -7.76 -5.33
N LYS A 192 -33.38 -8.42 -4.37
CA LYS A 192 -33.94 -9.51 -3.57
C LYS A 192 -35.18 -9.04 -2.79
N VAL A 193 -35.06 -7.92 -2.07
CA VAL A 193 -36.16 -7.35 -1.28
C VAL A 193 -37.33 -6.97 -2.15
N ASN A 194 -37.09 -6.52 -3.39
CA ASN A 194 -38.12 -6.10 -4.33
C ASN A 194 -38.59 -7.23 -5.28
N GLY A 195 -38.18 -8.46 -5.10
CA GLY A 195 -38.57 -9.62 -5.92
C GLY A 195 -38.12 -9.53 -7.38
N ARG A 196 -37.10 -8.73 -7.70
CA ARG A 196 -36.62 -8.46 -9.07
C ARG A 196 -35.31 -9.15 -9.43
N LEU A 197 -34.84 -10.05 -8.61
CA LEU A 197 -33.52 -10.69 -8.85
C LEU A 197 -33.52 -11.49 -10.18
N HIS A 198 -34.59 -12.18 -10.50
CA HIS A 198 -34.70 -12.94 -11.77
C HIS A 198 -34.53 -12.06 -13.01
N ALA A 199 -35.17 -10.88 -13.02
CA ALA A 199 -35.03 -9.95 -14.14
C ALA A 199 -33.58 -9.47 -14.30
N PHE A 200 -32.82 -9.31 -13.20
CA PHE A 200 -31.42 -8.97 -13.23
C PHE A 200 -30.57 -10.13 -13.78
N ASP A 201 -30.85 -11.36 -13.34
CA ASP A 201 -30.15 -12.55 -13.84
C ASP A 201 -30.39 -12.75 -15.35
N ASP A 202 -31.58 -12.46 -15.85
CA ASP A 202 -31.89 -12.54 -17.28
C ASP A 202 -31.12 -11.50 -18.09
N ILE A 203 -31.06 -10.26 -17.61
CA ILE A 203 -30.23 -9.21 -18.23
C ILE A 203 -28.74 -9.59 -18.21
N TRP A 204 -28.26 -10.13 -17.09
CA TRP A 204 -26.87 -10.55 -16.96
C TRP A 204 -26.51 -11.66 -17.95
N ARG A 205 -27.39 -12.65 -18.15
CA ARG A 205 -27.20 -13.73 -19.15
C ARG A 205 -27.18 -13.23 -20.59
N MET A 206 -27.90 -12.13 -20.88
CA MET A 206 -27.92 -11.52 -22.21
C MET A 206 -26.71 -10.61 -22.46
N THR A 207 -25.91 -10.33 -21.44
CA THR A 207 -24.71 -9.51 -21.60
C THR A 207 -23.68 -10.28 -22.44
N PRO A 208 -23.21 -9.75 -23.59
CA PRO A 208 -22.26 -10.43 -24.44
C PRO A 208 -20.95 -10.70 -23.70
N SER A 209 -20.43 -11.90 -23.82
CA SER A 209 -19.04 -12.17 -23.40
C SER A 209 -18.09 -11.40 -24.32
N TYR A 210 -17.15 -10.66 -23.75
CA TYR A 210 -16.12 -9.97 -24.54
C TYR A 210 -15.29 -11.02 -25.29
N PRO A 211 -15.17 -10.93 -26.61
CA PRO A 211 -14.27 -11.82 -27.37
C PRO A 211 -12.84 -11.54 -26.94
N GLY A 212 -12.16 -12.56 -26.45
CA GLY A 212 -10.75 -12.47 -26.02
C GLY A 212 -10.46 -12.81 -24.57
N ASN A 213 -11.48 -13.06 -23.73
CA ASN A 213 -11.28 -13.53 -22.36
C ASN A 213 -11.04 -15.05 -22.31
N ASN A 214 -10.13 -15.58 -23.10
CA ASN A 214 -9.41 -16.78 -22.75
C ASN A 214 -8.27 -16.36 -21.80
N LEU A 215 -8.62 -16.02 -20.57
CA LEU A 215 -7.63 -16.01 -19.48
C LEU A 215 -7.27 -17.48 -19.22
N PRO A 216 -5.97 -17.80 -19.19
CA PRO A 216 -5.51 -19.16 -18.90
C PRO A 216 -5.85 -19.59 -17.49
#